data_d2c5914ea9f91689d098e3b8b7dc27f7
#
_entry.id   d2c5914ea9f91689d098e3b8b7dc27f7
#
_cell.length_a   1.000
_cell.length_b   1.000
_cell.length_c   1.000
_cell.angle_alpha   90.00
_cell.angle_beta   90.00
_cell.angle_gamma   90.00
#
_symmetry.space_group_name_H-M   'P 1'
#
loop_
_entity.id
_entity.type
_entity.pdbx_description
1 polymer ?
#
loop_
_entity_poly.entity_id
_entity_poly.type
_entity_poly.pdbx_seq_one_letter_code
_entity_poly.pdbx_strand_id
1 'polypeptide(L)'
;MSNNIDNNNGTSPMPIQQQQQESLLHPHHTGVTIRNTLQHDIPKIVNLQQESFPYLARYGNIWRPEELESHLLVFPEGQFVAIEPDGTVVGSASTLILSLNPEFAEHTWKDVTANGLFTNHNPNGDSLYGADISTHPKYRHEGIGKMLYDARKQLVKELHLRRMIGGGRLFNYCEYASRMSALEYAQKVIRGELRDPVLSFELYNEFKFVKILPNYLDDVRSLNYASFIEWINQNY
;
A
#
# COMPACT_ATOMS: atom_id res chain seq x y z
N MET A 1 52.60 -8.93 -43.84
CA MET A 1 52.90 -8.44 -42.48
C MET A 1 51.85 -7.38 -42.18
N SER A 2 50.82 -7.70 -41.44
CA SER A 2 49.89 -6.72 -40.91
C SER A 2 49.15 -7.42 -39.77
N ASN A 3 49.45 -7.04 -38.54
CA ASN A 3 48.83 -7.57 -37.32
C ASN A 3 47.47 -6.86 -37.10
N ASN A 4 46.38 -7.57 -37.10
CA ASN A 4 45.14 -7.12 -36.56
C ASN A 4 45.11 -7.49 -35.05
N ILE A 5 44.95 -6.49 -34.20
CA ILE A 5 44.70 -6.65 -32.77
C ILE A 5 43.21 -6.39 -32.58
N ASP A 6 42.45 -7.47 -32.33
CA ASP A 6 41.06 -7.39 -31.91
C ASP A 6 41.01 -7.08 -30.40
N ASN A 7 40.62 -5.86 -30.07
CA ASN A 7 40.27 -5.47 -28.69
C ASN A 7 38.82 -5.81 -28.40
N ASN A 8 38.57 -6.97 -27.81
CA ASN A 8 37.28 -7.38 -27.32
C ASN A 8 37.14 -6.98 -25.83
N ASN A 9 36.65 -5.75 -25.57
CA ASN A 9 36.26 -5.32 -24.23
C ASN A 9 34.94 -5.97 -23.83
N GLY A 10 35.02 -7.19 -23.31
CA GLY A 10 33.91 -7.86 -22.67
C GLY A 10 33.63 -7.26 -21.29
N THR A 11 32.67 -6.37 -21.20
CA THR A 11 32.09 -5.97 -19.92
C THR A 11 31.25 -7.13 -19.39
N SER A 12 31.74 -7.77 -18.34
CA SER A 12 30.97 -8.80 -17.61
C SER A 12 29.69 -8.18 -17.04
N PRO A 13 28.53 -8.86 -17.13
CA PRO A 13 27.30 -8.35 -16.51
C PRO A 13 27.47 -8.29 -14.99
N MET A 14 27.09 -7.17 -14.39
CA MET A 14 27.12 -6.98 -12.94
C MET A 14 26.26 -8.01 -12.21
N PRO A 15 26.63 -8.42 -10.98
CA PRO A 15 25.87 -9.35 -10.17
C PRO A 15 24.45 -8.81 -9.90
N ILE A 16 23.45 -9.67 -9.94
CA ILE A 16 22.02 -9.34 -9.76
C ILE A 16 21.76 -8.58 -8.44
N GLN A 17 22.56 -8.84 -7.39
CA GLN A 17 22.47 -8.13 -6.12
C GLN A 17 22.90 -6.65 -6.19
N GLN A 18 23.85 -6.30 -7.04
CA GLN A 18 24.27 -4.90 -7.25
C GLN A 18 23.23 -4.14 -8.10
N GLN A 19 22.66 -4.77 -9.11
CA GLN A 19 21.57 -4.17 -9.90
C GLN A 19 20.31 -3.93 -9.07
N GLN A 20 20.03 -4.78 -8.07
CA GLN A 20 18.91 -4.60 -7.14
C GLN A 20 19.16 -3.49 -6.11
N GLN A 21 20.41 -3.25 -5.70
CA GLN A 21 20.75 -2.16 -4.77
C GLN A 21 20.74 -0.79 -5.45
N GLU A 22 21.15 -0.68 -6.70
CA GLU A 22 21.13 0.58 -7.44
C GLU A 22 19.69 1.00 -7.81
N SER A 23 18.77 0.07 -8.06
CA SER A 23 17.36 0.40 -8.32
C SER A 23 16.60 0.90 -7.07
N LEU A 24 17.16 0.72 -5.87
CA LEU A 24 16.57 1.17 -4.60
C LEU A 24 17.01 2.59 -4.19
N LEU A 25 17.92 3.23 -4.91
CA LEU A 25 18.57 4.49 -4.50
C LEU A 25 18.18 5.72 -5.32
N HIS A 26 17.27 5.61 -6.29
CA HIS A 26 16.88 6.78 -7.08
C HIS A 26 15.43 7.20 -6.82
N PRO A 27 15.20 8.40 -6.26
CA PRO A 27 13.89 9.06 -6.32
C PRO A 27 13.71 9.58 -7.75
N HIS A 28 12.96 8.85 -8.60
CA HIS A 28 12.88 9.15 -10.03
C HIS A 28 11.70 10.01 -10.47
N HIS A 29 10.93 10.61 -9.56
CA HIS A 29 9.94 11.63 -9.93
C HIS A 29 10.27 12.99 -9.33
N THR A 30 11.06 13.75 -10.06
CA THR A 30 11.24 15.20 -9.85
C THR A 30 9.96 15.95 -10.26
N GLY A 31 8.89 15.86 -9.46
CA GLY A 31 7.66 16.59 -9.77
C GLY A 31 6.42 16.10 -9.07
N VAL A 32 6.34 14.82 -8.70
CA VAL A 32 5.18 14.28 -7.96
C VAL A 32 5.12 14.91 -6.56
N THR A 33 3.94 15.42 -6.18
CA THR A 33 3.65 15.96 -4.85
C THR A 33 2.52 15.20 -4.18
N ILE A 34 2.58 15.11 -2.84
CA ILE A 34 1.48 14.57 -2.03
C ILE A 34 0.72 15.74 -1.43
N ARG A 35 -0.61 15.69 -1.52
CA ARG A 35 -1.52 16.60 -0.84
C ARG A 35 -2.80 15.89 -0.41
N ASN A 36 -3.61 16.56 0.38
CA ASN A 36 -4.96 16.07 0.67
C ASN A 36 -5.82 16.03 -0.60
N THR A 37 -6.70 15.05 -0.63
CA THR A 37 -7.67 14.85 -1.72
C THR A 37 -8.70 15.97 -1.72
N LEU A 38 -9.05 16.46 -2.91
CA LEU A 38 -10.11 17.44 -3.13
C LEU A 38 -11.27 16.79 -3.89
N GLN A 39 -12.46 17.40 -3.82
CA GLN A 39 -13.68 16.89 -4.47
C GLN A 39 -13.48 16.59 -5.96
N HIS A 40 -12.74 17.44 -6.68
CA HIS A 40 -12.50 17.28 -8.12
C HIS A 40 -11.49 16.16 -8.46
N ASP A 41 -10.82 15.55 -7.46
CA ASP A 41 -9.94 14.40 -7.67
C ASP A 41 -10.72 13.08 -7.70
N ILE A 42 -11.94 13.04 -7.20
CA ILE A 42 -12.74 11.81 -7.08
C ILE A 42 -12.81 11.03 -8.39
N PRO A 43 -13.19 11.61 -9.53
CA PRO A 43 -13.21 10.88 -10.80
C PRO A 43 -11.84 10.32 -11.20
N LYS A 44 -10.77 11.06 -10.89
CA LYS A 44 -9.39 10.65 -11.20
C LYS A 44 -8.94 9.49 -10.31
N ILE A 45 -9.36 9.48 -9.03
CA ILE A 45 -9.09 8.37 -8.10
C ILE A 45 -9.83 7.11 -8.54
N VAL A 46 -11.09 7.21 -8.95
CA VAL A 46 -11.86 6.07 -9.48
C VAL A 46 -11.14 5.47 -10.71
N ASN A 47 -10.69 6.31 -11.63
CA ASN A 47 -9.93 5.86 -12.80
C ASN A 47 -8.59 5.21 -12.39
N LEU A 48 -7.84 5.83 -11.47
CA LEU A 48 -6.62 5.26 -10.90
C LEU A 48 -6.86 3.86 -10.31
N GLN A 49 -7.94 3.67 -9.56
CA GLN A 49 -8.32 2.39 -8.98
C GLN A 49 -8.61 1.34 -10.05
N GLN A 50 -9.33 1.70 -11.12
CA GLN A 50 -9.61 0.81 -12.24
C GLN A 50 -8.33 0.31 -12.91
N GLU A 51 -7.36 1.20 -13.12
CA GLU A 51 -6.08 0.85 -13.74
C GLU A 51 -5.13 0.10 -12.77
N SER A 52 -5.16 0.45 -11.49
CA SER A 52 -4.31 -0.19 -10.47
C SER A 52 -4.76 -1.59 -10.10
N PHE A 53 -6.07 -1.82 -10.10
CA PHE A 53 -6.72 -3.06 -9.65
C PHE A 53 -7.77 -3.57 -10.65
N PRO A 54 -7.41 -3.86 -11.91
CA PRO A 54 -8.38 -4.21 -12.97
C PRO A 54 -9.21 -5.44 -12.62
N TYR A 55 -8.66 -6.37 -11.83
CA TYR A 55 -9.40 -7.53 -11.36
C TYR A 55 -10.48 -7.13 -10.33
N LEU A 56 -10.13 -6.34 -9.31
CA LEU A 56 -11.11 -5.87 -8.32
C LEU A 56 -12.19 -4.97 -8.95
N ALA A 57 -11.77 -4.12 -9.90
CA ALA A 57 -12.69 -3.26 -10.65
C ALA A 57 -13.76 -4.06 -11.41
N ARG A 58 -13.38 -5.20 -12.00
CA ARG A 58 -14.31 -6.10 -12.70
C ARG A 58 -15.46 -6.61 -11.82
N TYR A 59 -15.20 -6.74 -10.52
CA TYR A 59 -16.19 -7.21 -9.53
C TYR A 59 -16.79 -6.08 -8.68
N GLY A 60 -16.50 -4.81 -9.02
CA GLY A 60 -17.00 -3.66 -8.28
C GLY A 60 -16.33 -3.45 -6.91
N ASN A 61 -15.17 -4.07 -6.67
CA ASN A 61 -14.42 -3.99 -5.41
C ASN A 61 -13.34 -2.89 -5.46
N ILE A 62 -13.68 -1.73 -6.01
CA ILE A 62 -12.89 -0.50 -6.00
C ILE A 62 -13.74 0.63 -5.43
N TRP A 63 -13.10 1.75 -5.07
CA TRP A 63 -13.84 2.90 -4.56
C TRP A 63 -14.90 3.42 -5.54
N ARG A 64 -16.10 3.65 -5.03
CA ARG A 64 -17.17 4.34 -5.74
C ARG A 64 -17.12 5.83 -5.40
N PRO A 65 -17.63 6.72 -6.28
CA PRO A 65 -17.63 8.16 -6.01
C PRO A 65 -18.25 8.53 -4.67
N GLU A 66 -19.40 7.95 -4.32
CA GLU A 66 -20.12 8.22 -3.06
C GLU A 66 -19.33 7.79 -1.81
N GLU A 67 -18.46 6.78 -1.90
CA GLU A 67 -17.59 6.39 -0.79
C GLU A 67 -16.48 7.44 -0.60
N LEU A 68 -15.85 7.88 -1.69
CA LEU A 68 -14.83 8.92 -1.65
C LEU A 68 -15.39 10.27 -1.19
N GLU A 69 -16.62 10.61 -1.57
CA GLU A 69 -17.35 11.79 -1.06
C GLU A 69 -17.56 11.69 0.46
N SER A 70 -17.97 10.52 0.94
CA SER A 70 -18.10 10.27 2.37
C SER A 70 -16.77 10.40 3.11
N HIS A 71 -15.66 9.91 2.54
CA HIS A 71 -14.33 10.07 3.15
C HIS A 71 -13.95 11.55 3.31
N LEU A 72 -14.20 12.37 2.29
CA LEU A 72 -13.92 13.82 2.34
C LEU A 72 -14.82 14.56 3.34
N LEU A 73 -16.05 14.06 3.55
CA LEU A 73 -16.96 14.64 4.54
C LEU A 73 -16.56 14.24 5.97
N VAL A 74 -16.10 13.00 6.17
CA VAL A 74 -15.86 12.41 7.48
C VAL A 74 -14.47 12.74 8.01
N PHE A 75 -13.43 12.60 7.17
CA PHE A 75 -12.03 12.80 7.57
C PHE A 75 -11.17 13.22 6.37
N PRO A 76 -11.31 14.46 5.87
CA PRO A 76 -10.58 14.95 4.70
C PRO A 76 -9.06 14.97 4.89
N GLU A 77 -8.56 15.22 6.11
CA GLU A 77 -7.14 15.25 6.42
C GLU A 77 -6.45 13.87 6.24
N GLY A 78 -7.22 12.80 6.34
CA GLY A 78 -6.75 11.42 6.18
C GLY A 78 -6.76 10.90 4.74
N GLN A 79 -7.20 11.73 3.78
CA GLN A 79 -7.30 11.35 2.37
C GLN A 79 -6.19 12.02 1.57
N PHE A 80 -5.39 11.23 0.84
CA PHE A 80 -4.22 11.71 0.13
C PHE A 80 -4.23 11.33 -1.35
N VAL A 81 -3.70 12.22 -2.18
CA VAL A 81 -3.34 11.95 -3.57
C VAL A 81 -1.89 12.30 -3.86
N ALA A 82 -1.29 11.50 -4.72
CA ALA A 82 -0.02 11.81 -5.38
C ALA A 82 -0.34 12.37 -6.77
N ILE A 83 0.14 13.56 -7.07
CA ILE A 83 -0.16 14.27 -8.31
C ILE A 83 1.11 14.69 -9.06
N GLU A 84 1.08 14.55 -10.36
CA GLU A 84 2.05 15.11 -11.30
C GLU A 84 1.88 16.62 -11.42
N PRO A 85 2.88 17.38 -11.95
CA PRO A 85 2.76 18.81 -12.18
C PRO A 85 1.60 19.23 -13.09
N ASP A 86 1.16 18.36 -14.00
CA ASP A 86 0.01 18.59 -14.88
C ASP A 86 -1.35 18.32 -14.21
N GLY A 87 -1.34 17.87 -12.95
CA GLY A 87 -2.54 17.54 -12.17
C GLY A 87 -3.06 16.12 -12.38
N THR A 88 -2.29 15.25 -13.04
CA THR A 88 -2.62 13.82 -13.15
C THR A 88 -2.47 13.14 -11.80
N VAL A 89 -3.50 12.39 -11.35
CA VAL A 89 -3.44 11.59 -10.12
C VAL A 89 -2.76 10.26 -10.43
N VAL A 90 -1.60 10.03 -9.81
CA VAL A 90 -0.76 8.83 -10.01
C VAL A 90 -0.70 7.92 -8.78
N GLY A 91 -1.28 8.36 -7.67
CA GLY A 91 -1.45 7.55 -6.47
C GLY A 91 -2.54 8.12 -5.57
N SER A 92 -3.11 7.28 -4.72
CA SER A 92 -4.06 7.69 -3.69
C SER A 92 -3.93 6.83 -2.44
N ALA A 93 -4.37 7.37 -1.32
CA ALA A 93 -4.40 6.65 -0.05
C ALA A 93 -5.56 7.15 0.81
N SER A 94 -6.36 6.21 1.33
CA SER A 94 -7.52 6.48 2.18
C SER A 94 -7.33 5.93 3.58
N THR A 95 -7.69 6.73 4.59
CA THR A 95 -7.55 6.36 6.00
C THR A 95 -8.73 6.84 6.84
N LEU A 96 -8.89 6.20 8.01
CA LEU A 96 -9.79 6.66 9.07
C LEU A 96 -9.12 6.46 10.43
N ILE A 97 -9.60 7.17 11.44
CA ILE A 97 -9.16 6.96 12.83
C ILE A 97 -10.15 6.04 13.52
N LEU A 98 -9.65 5.09 14.31
CA LEU A 98 -10.46 4.18 15.12
C LEU A 98 -9.64 3.62 16.31
N SER A 99 -10.33 2.91 17.21
CA SER A 99 -9.70 2.02 18.18
C SER A 99 -10.29 0.63 18.04
N LEU A 100 -9.44 -0.38 17.93
CA LEU A 100 -9.87 -1.79 17.94
C LEU A 100 -10.00 -2.29 19.38
N ASN A 101 -11.12 -2.95 19.68
CA ASN A 101 -11.35 -3.57 20.99
C ASN A 101 -11.91 -5.00 20.80
N PRO A 102 -11.15 -6.05 21.19
CA PRO A 102 -9.77 -5.99 21.71
C PRO A 102 -8.78 -5.43 20.69
N GLU A 103 -7.61 -5.00 21.16
CA GLU A 103 -6.60 -4.22 20.40
C GLU A 103 -6.24 -4.77 19.02
N PHE A 104 -6.25 -6.10 18.87
CA PHE A 104 -6.00 -6.78 17.60
C PHE A 104 -7.18 -7.66 17.18
N ALA A 105 -8.43 -7.16 17.37
CA ALA A 105 -9.63 -7.89 16.97
C ALA A 105 -9.57 -8.32 15.51
N GLU A 106 -10.04 -9.53 15.23
CA GLU A 106 -10.29 -9.95 13.86
C GLU A 106 -11.45 -9.12 13.29
N HIS A 107 -11.29 -8.69 12.06
CA HIS A 107 -12.28 -7.87 11.36
C HIS A 107 -12.17 -8.10 9.86
N THR A 108 -13.23 -7.82 9.14
CA THR A 108 -13.19 -7.71 7.69
C THR A 108 -12.92 -6.27 7.27
N TRP A 109 -12.51 -6.08 6.02
CA TRP A 109 -12.38 -4.73 5.45
C TRP A 109 -13.71 -3.96 5.49
N LYS A 110 -14.82 -4.66 5.20
CA LYS A 110 -16.18 -4.07 5.25
C LYS A 110 -16.55 -3.59 6.65
N ASP A 111 -16.26 -4.39 7.68
CA ASP A 111 -16.56 -4.03 9.07
C ASP A 111 -15.76 -2.80 9.51
N VAL A 112 -14.45 -2.83 9.30
CA VAL A 112 -13.54 -1.79 9.78
C VAL A 112 -13.71 -0.47 9.04
N THR A 113 -14.26 -0.49 7.82
CA THR A 113 -14.49 0.70 6.99
C THR A 113 -15.97 1.12 6.94
N ALA A 114 -16.85 0.49 7.72
CA ALA A 114 -18.31 0.68 7.62
C ALA A 114 -18.82 0.54 6.18
N ASN A 115 -18.47 -0.59 5.53
CA ASN A 115 -18.76 -0.86 4.12
C ASN A 115 -18.19 0.18 3.14
N GLY A 116 -17.00 0.71 3.45
CA GLY A 116 -16.31 1.67 2.60
C GLY A 116 -16.70 3.13 2.84
N LEU A 117 -17.65 3.43 3.71
CA LEU A 117 -18.16 4.80 3.93
C LEU A 117 -17.41 5.55 5.04
N PHE A 118 -16.60 4.89 5.87
CA PHE A 118 -15.90 5.46 7.03
C PHE A 118 -16.80 6.13 8.07
N THR A 119 -18.10 5.84 8.09
CA THR A 119 -19.04 6.43 9.05
C THR A 119 -18.78 6.02 10.50
N ASN A 120 -17.92 5.03 10.70
CA ASN A 120 -17.39 4.60 11.99
C ASN A 120 -16.06 5.30 12.37
N HIS A 121 -15.63 6.32 11.62
CA HIS A 121 -14.49 7.14 12.00
C HIS A 121 -14.68 7.71 13.41
N ASN A 122 -13.66 7.54 14.24
CA ASN A 122 -13.66 8.04 15.63
C ASN A 122 -12.48 8.98 15.83
N PRO A 123 -12.68 10.31 15.87
CA PRO A 123 -11.60 11.28 16.05
C PRO A 123 -10.89 11.14 17.41
N ASN A 124 -11.49 10.45 18.38
CA ASN A 124 -10.90 10.13 19.68
C ASN A 124 -10.23 8.74 19.72
N GLY A 125 -10.10 8.08 18.57
CA GLY A 125 -9.40 6.80 18.44
C GLY A 125 -7.88 6.97 18.60
N ASP A 126 -7.19 5.87 18.81
CA ASP A 126 -5.74 5.84 19.04
C ASP A 126 -4.93 5.38 17.81
N SER A 127 -5.61 4.95 16.76
CA SER A 127 -4.96 4.31 15.61
C SER A 127 -5.43 4.93 14.30
N LEU A 128 -4.50 5.25 13.39
CA LEU A 128 -4.80 5.53 12.00
C LEU A 128 -4.91 4.21 11.25
N TYR A 129 -6.07 3.90 10.69
CA TYR A 129 -6.28 2.70 9.89
C TYR A 129 -6.08 3.01 8.40
N GLY A 130 -5.13 2.33 7.77
CA GLY A 130 -4.92 2.40 6.32
C GLY A 130 -5.91 1.49 5.59
N ALA A 131 -6.95 2.08 5.00
CA ALA A 131 -8.01 1.33 4.31
C ALA A 131 -7.66 0.98 2.87
N ASP A 132 -6.88 1.84 2.20
CA ASP A 132 -6.40 1.63 0.83
C ASP A 132 -5.10 2.40 0.56
N ILE A 133 -4.32 1.88 -0.36
CA ILE A 133 -3.21 2.57 -1.01
C ILE A 133 -3.07 2.07 -2.44
N SER A 134 -3.05 2.98 -3.40
CA SER A 134 -2.92 2.64 -4.81
C SER A 134 -1.87 3.52 -5.49
N THR A 135 -1.16 2.91 -6.44
CA THR A 135 -0.20 3.58 -7.32
C THR A 135 -0.45 3.11 -8.74
N HIS A 136 -0.58 4.04 -9.65
CA HIS A 136 -0.80 3.78 -11.07
C HIS A 136 0.28 2.84 -11.61
N PRO A 137 -0.07 1.80 -12.39
CA PRO A 137 0.88 0.76 -12.83
C PRO A 137 2.15 1.28 -13.50
N LYS A 138 2.05 2.36 -14.30
CA LYS A 138 3.18 2.98 -14.99
C LYS A 138 4.16 3.71 -14.06
N TYR A 139 3.72 4.03 -12.84
CA TYR A 139 4.49 4.78 -11.83
C TYR A 139 4.90 3.91 -10.64
N ARG A 140 4.75 2.59 -10.77
CA ARG A 140 5.24 1.66 -9.74
C ARG A 140 6.76 1.65 -9.71
N HIS A 141 7.32 1.38 -8.53
CA HIS A 141 8.77 1.38 -8.25
C HIS A 141 9.44 2.77 -8.29
N GLU A 142 8.67 3.85 -8.36
CA GLU A 142 9.16 5.23 -8.42
C GLU A 142 9.02 5.97 -7.06
N GLY A 143 8.77 5.22 -5.99
CA GLY A 143 8.73 5.76 -4.63
C GLY A 143 7.38 6.35 -4.19
N ILE A 144 6.38 6.45 -5.08
CA ILE A 144 5.08 7.08 -4.78
C ILE A 144 4.37 6.42 -3.60
N GLY A 145 4.33 5.09 -3.55
CA GLY A 145 3.74 4.37 -2.44
C GLY A 145 4.43 4.70 -1.10
N LYS A 146 5.76 4.87 -1.10
CA LYS A 146 6.50 5.30 0.09
C LYS A 146 6.12 6.72 0.49
N MET A 147 6.04 7.66 -0.46
CA MET A 147 5.62 9.04 -0.18
C MET A 147 4.22 9.09 0.46
N LEU A 148 3.28 8.27 -0.01
CA LEU A 148 1.95 8.15 0.59
C LEU A 148 2.00 7.57 2.00
N TYR A 149 2.85 6.57 2.28
CA TYR A 149 3.05 6.07 3.64
C TYR A 149 3.71 7.12 4.55
N ASP A 150 4.69 7.86 4.04
CA ASP A 150 5.34 8.93 4.80
C ASP A 150 4.35 10.03 5.20
N ALA A 151 3.45 10.43 4.28
CA ALA A 151 2.38 11.39 4.56
C ALA A 151 1.41 10.88 5.65
N ARG A 152 1.01 9.61 5.60
CA ARG A 152 0.19 8.98 6.65
C ARG A 152 0.90 8.91 8.00
N LYS A 153 2.19 8.52 8.02
CA LYS A 153 2.99 8.49 9.24
C LYS A 153 3.17 9.89 9.84
N GLN A 154 3.31 10.90 8.98
CA GLN A 154 3.38 12.29 9.41
C GLN A 154 2.05 12.73 10.05
N LEU A 155 0.91 12.40 9.44
CA LEU A 155 -0.43 12.64 10.01
C LEU A 155 -0.60 11.97 11.38
N VAL A 156 -0.13 10.73 11.55
CA VAL A 156 -0.14 10.04 12.87
C VAL A 156 0.60 10.83 13.93
N LYS A 157 1.75 11.42 13.58
CA LYS A 157 2.55 12.25 14.51
C LYS A 157 1.85 13.57 14.83
N GLU A 158 1.28 14.25 13.83
CA GLU A 158 0.57 15.53 13.96
C GLU A 158 -0.68 15.41 14.83
N LEU A 159 -1.42 14.31 14.67
CA LEU A 159 -2.62 14.02 15.46
C LEU A 159 -2.33 13.32 16.80
N HIS A 160 -1.05 13.12 17.15
CA HIS A 160 -0.64 12.41 18.36
C HIS A 160 -1.33 11.04 18.50
N LEU A 161 -1.46 10.29 17.39
CA LEU A 161 -1.97 8.94 17.44
C LEU A 161 -0.86 7.96 17.81
N ARG A 162 -1.23 6.89 18.50
CA ARG A 162 -0.31 5.86 18.99
C ARG A 162 0.37 5.11 17.85
N ARG A 163 -0.37 4.84 16.75
CA ARG A 163 0.09 3.94 15.70
C ARG A 163 -0.66 4.12 14.38
N MET A 164 -0.10 3.52 13.34
CA MET A 164 -0.80 3.21 12.11
C MET A 164 -0.96 1.70 11.98
N ILE A 165 -2.15 1.24 11.62
CA ILE A 165 -2.49 -0.17 11.39
C ILE A 165 -3.19 -0.35 10.04
N GLY A 166 -3.26 -1.58 9.55
CA GLY A 166 -3.97 -1.91 8.32
C GLY A 166 -3.97 -3.39 8.00
N GLY A 167 -4.78 -3.78 7.03
CA GLY A 167 -4.83 -5.12 6.48
C GLY A 167 -4.28 -5.13 5.05
N GLY A 168 -3.10 -5.75 4.83
CA GLY A 168 -2.52 -5.95 3.51
C GLY A 168 -2.87 -7.31 2.94
N ARG A 169 -3.56 -7.38 1.80
CA ARG A 169 -3.88 -8.67 1.18
C ARG A 169 -2.62 -9.45 0.80
N LEU A 170 -2.58 -10.73 1.07
CA LEU A 170 -1.48 -11.63 0.68
C LEU A 170 -1.54 -11.94 -0.82
N PHE A 171 -1.12 -10.98 -1.64
CA PHE A 171 -1.43 -10.91 -3.08
C PHE A 171 -1.05 -12.16 -3.88
N ASN A 172 0.07 -12.80 -3.58
CA ASN A 172 0.51 -14.00 -4.31
C ASN A 172 0.15 -15.31 -3.59
N TYR A 173 -0.60 -15.28 -2.49
CA TYR A 173 -0.85 -16.48 -1.68
C TYR A 173 -1.58 -17.59 -2.46
N CYS A 174 -2.45 -17.28 -3.42
CA CYS A 174 -3.12 -18.29 -4.24
C CYS A 174 -2.15 -19.24 -4.96
N GLU A 175 -0.93 -18.82 -5.24
CA GLU A 175 0.10 -19.63 -5.92
C GLU A 175 0.78 -20.63 -4.96
N TYR A 176 0.60 -20.45 -3.66
CA TYR A 176 1.28 -21.22 -2.60
C TYR A 176 0.32 -22.00 -1.71
N ALA A 177 -0.98 -21.70 -1.73
CA ALA A 177 -1.98 -22.23 -0.81
C ALA A 177 -2.11 -23.77 -0.83
N SER A 178 -1.77 -24.42 -1.94
CA SER A 178 -1.74 -25.89 -2.02
C SER A 178 -0.57 -26.53 -1.26
N ARG A 179 0.43 -25.75 -0.82
CA ARG A 179 1.69 -26.22 -0.24
C ARG A 179 1.93 -25.71 1.17
N MET A 180 1.28 -24.61 1.58
CA MET A 180 1.48 -23.99 2.88
C MET A 180 0.30 -23.15 3.31
N SER A 181 0.13 -22.95 4.62
CA SER A 181 -0.86 -22.06 5.20
C SER A 181 -0.55 -20.57 4.94
N ALA A 182 -1.53 -19.68 5.09
CA ALA A 182 -1.34 -18.25 4.96
C ALA A 182 -0.29 -17.70 5.96
N LEU A 183 -0.25 -18.27 7.18
CA LEU A 183 0.75 -17.90 8.19
C LEU A 183 2.16 -18.32 7.78
N GLU A 184 2.35 -19.56 7.30
CA GLU A 184 3.65 -20.04 6.83
C GLU A 184 4.14 -19.23 5.62
N TYR A 185 3.22 -18.87 4.70
CA TYR A 185 3.51 -17.98 3.58
C TYR A 185 4.02 -16.62 4.06
N ALA A 186 3.27 -15.97 4.96
CA ALA A 186 3.66 -14.67 5.52
C ALA A 186 5.02 -14.75 6.24
N GLN A 187 5.26 -15.81 7.05
CA GLN A 187 6.55 -16.02 7.71
C GLN A 187 7.72 -16.18 6.74
N LYS A 188 7.51 -16.86 5.61
CA LYS A 188 8.53 -16.97 4.56
C LYS A 188 8.81 -15.62 3.87
N VAL A 189 7.78 -14.80 3.67
CA VAL A 189 7.96 -13.43 3.16
C VAL A 189 8.76 -12.57 4.16
N ILE A 190 8.43 -12.66 5.46
CA ILE A 190 9.14 -11.92 6.53
C ILE A 190 10.63 -12.31 6.60
N ARG A 191 10.96 -13.59 6.38
CA ARG A 191 12.34 -14.05 6.36
C ARG A 191 13.07 -13.82 5.02
N GLY A 192 12.39 -13.23 4.03
CA GLY A 192 12.96 -12.98 2.69
C GLY A 192 13.09 -14.24 1.82
N GLU A 193 12.49 -15.38 2.22
CA GLU A 193 12.47 -16.61 1.43
C GLU A 193 11.48 -16.57 0.26
N LEU A 194 10.43 -15.75 0.40
CA LEU A 194 9.43 -15.45 -0.63
C LEU A 194 9.23 -13.94 -0.75
N ARG A 195 8.65 -13.53 -1.86
CA ARG A 195 8.27 -12.13 -2.09
C ARG A 195 6.76 -12.03 -2.32
N ASP A 196 6.09 -11.23 -1.51
CA ASP A 196 4.72 -10.78 -1.73
C ASP A 196 4.73 -9.28 -2.03
N PRO A 197 4.13 -8.78 -3.12
CA PRO A 197 4.23 -7.36 -3.48
C PRO A 197 3.61 -6.43 -2.45
N VAL A 198 2.63 -6.88 -1.66
CA VAL A 198 1.99 -6.08 -0.61
C VAL A 198 2.76 -6.20 0.69
N LEU A 199 2.83 -7.40 1.29
CA LEU A 199 3.50 -7.61 2.58
C LEU A 199 4.98 -7.19 2.54
N SER A 200 5.72 -7.51 1.45
CA SER A 200 7.14 -7.09 1.34
C SER A 200 7.28 -5.56 1.29
N PHE A 201 6.33 -4.86 0.67
CA PHE A 201 6.32 -3.41 0.62
C PHE A 201 5.96 -2.79 1.98
N GLU A 202 5.04 -3.38 2.72
CA GLU A 202 4.69 -2.98 4.09
C GLU A 202 5.88 -3.13 5.04
N LEU A 203 6.57 -4.27 5.00
CA LEU A 203 7.79 -4.51 5.78
C LEU A 203 8.92 -3.52 5.43
N TYR A 204 9.11 -3.22 4.14
CA TYR A 204 10.06 -2.22 3.69
C TYR A 204 9.73 -0.81 4.23
N ASN A 205 8.45 -0.50 4.42
CA ASN A 205 7.99 0.74 5.03
C ASN A 205 7.88 0.65 6.57
N GLU A 206 8.68 -0.23 7.20
CA GLU A 206 8.85 -0.37 8.66
C GLU A 206 7.59 -0.83 9.43
N PHE A 207 6.59 -1.36 8.72
CA PHE A 207 5.49 -2.03 9.39
C PHE A 207 5.94 -3.37 9.94
N LYS A 208 5.37 -3.76 11.07
CA LYS A 208 5.54 -5.09 11.66
C LYS A 208 4.32 -5.93 11.36
N PHE A 209 4.54 -7.19 11.00
CA PHE A 209 3.48 -8.17 10.91
C PHE A 209 2.97 -8.51 12.33
N VAL A 210 1.65 -8.48 12.52
CA VAL A 210 0.99 -8.81 13.78
C VAL A 210 0.40 -10.21 13.70
N LYS A 211 -0.49 -10.46 12.75
CA LYS A 211 -1.16 -11.75 12.53
C LYS A 211 -1.78 -11.86 11.14
N ILE A 212 -2.36 -13.00 10.83
CA ILE A 212 -3.21 -13.17 9.66
C ILE A 212 -4.65 -12.73 9.98
N LEU A 213 -5.29 -12.04 9.04
CA LEU A 213 -6.73 -11.78 9.02
C LEU A 213 -7.37 -12.69 7.97
N PRO A 214 -8.15 -13.70 8.38
CA PRO A 214 -8.93 -14.52 7.46
C PRO A 214 -10.18 -13.75 7.02
N ASN A 215 -10.68 -14.06 5.81
CA ASN A 215 -11.90 -13.45 5.24
C ASN A 215 -11.89 -11.91 5.24
N TYR A 216 -10.69 -11.32 5.11
CA TYR A 216 -10.52 -9.87 5.24
C TYR A 216 -11.22 -9.11 4.12
N LEU A 217 -11.07 -9.56 2.88
CA LEU A 217 -11.77 -8.99 1.73
C LEU A 217 -11.93 -10.05 0.63
N ASP A 218 -12.95 -9.92 -0.23
CA ASP A 218 -13.20 -10.82 -1.35
C ASP A 218 -12.12 -10.63 -2.43
N ASP A 219 -11.11 -11.48 -2.44
CA ASP A 219 -9.98 -11.44 -3.38
C ASP A 219 -9.41 -12.82 -3.65
N VAL A 220 -9.53 -13.28 -4.90
CA VAL A 220 -9.04 -14.61 -5.32
C VAL A 220 -7.51 -14.72 -5.27
N ARG A 221 -6.77 -13.61 -5.38
CA ARG A 221 -5.31 -13.62 -5.36
C ARG A 221 -4.78 -13.91 -3.96
N SER A 222 -5.42 -13.37 -2.95
CA SER A 222 -5.07 -13.61 -1.55
C SER A 222 -5.87 -14.74 -0.91
N LEU A 223 -6.83 -15.35 -1.62
CA LEU A 223 -7.81 -16.29 -1.06
C LEU A 223 -8.49 -15.71 0.20
N ASN A 224 -8.80 -14.42 0.17
CA ASN A 224 -9.42 -13.63 1.23
C ASN A 224 -8.54 -13.42 2.48
N TYR A 225 -7.27 -13.80 2.46
CA TYR A 225 -6.33 -13.56 3.57
C TYR A 225 -5.59 -12.24 3.44
N ALA A 226 -5.39 -11.58 4.59
CA ALA A 226 -4.52 -10.41 4.71
C ALA A 226 -3.52 -10.57 5.87
N SER A 227 -2.40 -9.85 5.77
CA SER A 227 -1.51 -9.55 6.89
C SER A 227 -2.10 -8.39 7.68
N PHE A 228 -2.30 -8.54 8.98
CA PHE A 228 -2.52 -7.41 9.86
C PHE A 228 -1.16 -6.83 10.23
N ILE A 229 -0.97 -5.55 9.95
CA ILE A 229 0.29 -4.83 10.10
C ILE A 229 0.15 -3.64 11.03
N GLU A 230 1.26 -3.27 11.67
CA GLU A 230 1.34 -2.15 12.62
C GLU A 230 2.65 -1.38 12.45
N TRP A 231 2.55 -0.06 12.48
CA TRP A 231 3.67 0.87 12.65
C TRP A 231 3.43 1.73 13.90
N ILE A 232 4.36 1.70 14.84
CA ILE A 232 4.24 2.42 16.13
C ILE A 232 4.85 3.83 15.99
N ASN A 233 4.11 4.83 16.46
CA ASN A 233 4.61 6.20 16.59
C ASN A 233 5.56 6.29 17.79
N GLN A 234 6.84 6.49 17.51
CA GLN A 234 7.86 6.61 18.55
C GLN A 234 7.78 7.92 19.35
N ASN A 235 6.97 8.87 18.90
CA ASN A 235 6.76 10.18 19.52
C ASN A 235 5.43 10.27 20.29
N TYR A 236 4.74 9.15 20.50
CA TYR A 236 3.47 9.05 21.23
C TYR A 236 3.68 9.10 22.74
#